data_355e38f813f1e4a6f48ebdb9cb7e9139
#
_entry.id   355e38f813f1e4a6f48ebdb9cb7e9139
#
_cell.length_a   1.000
_cell.length_b   1.000
_cell.length_c   1.000
_cell.angle_alpha   90.00
_cell.angle_beta   90.00
_cell.angle_gamma   90.00
#
_symmetry.space_group_name_H-M   'P 1'
#
loop_
_entity.id
_entity.type
_entity.pdbx_description
1 polymer ?
#
loop_
_entity_poly.entity_id
_entity_poly.type
_entity_poly.pdbx_seq_one_letter_code
_entity_poly.pdbx_strand_id
1 'polypeptide(L)'
;VIDRRRFLTASAALLGLAGTAQAEERLEARFAAIEAACGGRLGVAVRIGRGPVAGYRLNEFFPMCSTSKLLMTGAILARVDLGQERLERSIAIRPEDRVEYAPIGEKHVNGSLTLEELCEAAMTVSDNIAANLILKTLGGPQTVTAFARSIGDGRTRLDRMEPDLNSVPHGDTRDSTTPAAMLKTLRTLALGDSLSPASRQRMRNWLIACRTGDERLRAGIPKDWIIGDKTGTWTGNGAATSNDVAVAWRPDGQTVAITAYLTDCPAPAAVRNAALANVARAATSGL
;
A
#
# COMPACT_ATOMS: atom_id res chain seq x y z
N VAL A 1 28.27 -40.34 -25.56
CA VAL A 1 26.99 -40.75 -25.01
C VAL A 1 26.35 -39.49 -24.39
N ILE A 2 25.37 -38.90 -25.06
CA ILE A 2 24.64 -37.71 -24.61
C ILE A 2 23.67 -38.14 -23.51
N ASP A 3 23.85 -37.57 -22.32
CA ASP A 3 23.06 -37.91 -21.14
C ASP A 3 21.61 -37.42 -21.28
N ARG A 4 20.70 -38.38 -21.56
CA ARG A 4 19.25 -38.14 -21.72
C ARG A 4 18.60 -37.45 -20.49
N ARG A 5 19.16 -37.54 -19.31
CA ARG A 5 18.64 -36.93 -18.09
C ARG A 5 18.83 -35.39 -18.09
N ARG A 6 19.93 -34.89 -18.68
CA ARG A 6 20.17 -33.44 -18.81
C ARG A 6 19.24 -32.78 -19.84
N PHE A 7 18.80 -33.52 -20.84
CA PHE A 7 17.87 -33.01 -21.89
C PHE A 7 16.44 -32.86 -21.35
N LEU A 8 15.97 -33.77 -20.50
CA LEU A 8 14.63 -33.73 -19.89
C LEU A 8 14.50 -32.61 -18.86
N THR A 9 15.54 -32.30 -18.08
CA THR A 9 15.52 -31.20 -17.14
C THR A 9 15.55 -29.83 -17.79
N ALA A 10 16.26 -29.66 -18.90
CA ALA A 10 16.28 -28.42 -19.67
C ALA A 10 14.93 -28.13 -20.36
N SER A 11 14.26 -29.14 -20.89
CA SER A 11 12.97 -28.99 -21.55
C SER A 11 11.84 -28.65 -20.56
N ALA A 12 11.85 -29.24 -19.37
CA ALA A 12 10.87 -28.92 -18.32
C ALA A 12 11.04 -27.48 -17.77
N ALA A 13 12.27 -27.00 -17.65
CA ALA A 13 12.56 -25.62 -17.23
C ALA A 13 12.12 -24.59 -18.29
N LEU A 14 12.30 -24.88 -19.58
CA LEU A 14 11.87 -24.02 -20.68
C LEU A 14 10.34 -23.95 -20.81
N LEU A 15 9.64 -25.05 -20.60
CA LEU A 15 8.16 -25.08 -20.59
C LEU A 15 7.59 -24.34 -19.39
N GLY A 16 8.22 -24.43 -18.22
CA GLY A 16 7.84 -23.67 -17.04
C GLY A 16 8.02 -22.15 -17.21
N LEU A 17 9.12 -21.72 -17.84
CA LEU A 17 9.38 -20.30 -18.12
C LEU A 17 8.42 -19.72 -19.15
N ALA A 18 8.08 -20.47 -20.19
CA ALA A 18 7.10 -20.03 -21.19
C ALA A 18 5.69 -19.91 -20.62
N GLY A 19 5.28 -20.81 -19.71
CA GLY A 19 3.99 -20.76 -19.03
C GLY A 19 3.86 -19.56 -18.08
N THR A 20 4.93 -19.19 -17.37
CA THR A 20 4.95 -18.02 -16.48
C THR A 20 4.90 -16.71 -17.27
N ALA A 21 5.67 -16.57 -18.35
CA ALA A 21 5.65 -15.38 -19.20
C ALA A 21 4.26 -15.14 -19.82
N GLN A 22 3.60 -16.19 -20.32
CA GLN A 22 2.25 -16.09 -20.89
C GLN A 22 1.19 -15.75 -19.83
N ALA A 23 1.35 -16.22 -18.59
CA ALA A 23 0.47 -15.85 -17.48
C ALA A 23 0.65 -14.36 -17.08
N GLU A 24 1.88 -13.87 -17.09
CA GLU A 24 2.19 -12.45 -16.83
C GLU A 24 1.61 -11.55 -17.92
N GLU A 25 1.79 -11.87 -19.20
CA GLU A 25 1.21 -11.12 -20.32
C GLU A 25 -0.33 -11.07 -20.25
N ARG A 26 -0.98 -12.17 -19.89
CA ARG A 26 -2.44 -12.21 -19.71
C ARG A 26 -2.90 -11.33 -18.56
N LEU A 27 -2.15 -11.29 -17.47
CA LEU A 27 -2.48 -10.47 -16.31
C LEU A 27 -2.29 -8.98 -16.63
N GLU A 28 -1.20 -8.62 -17.32
CA GLU A 28 -0.94 -7.26 -17.79
C GLU A 28 -2.05 -6.77 -18.73
N ALA A 29 -2.46 -7.59 -19.70
CA ALA A 29 -3.57 -7.28 -20.62
C ALA A 29 -4.90 -7.03 -19.86
N ARG A 30 -5.18 -7.79 -18.80
CA ARG A 30 -6.36 -7.58 -17.95
C ARG A 30 -6.30 -6.24 -17.21
N PHE A 31 -5.13 -5.85 -16.68
CA PHE A 31 -4.95 -4.56 -16.03
C PHE A 31 -5.08 -3.39 -17.03
N ALA A 32 -4.53 -3.53 -18.24
CA ALA A 32 -4.70 -2.56 -19.31
C ALA A 32 -6.18 -2.39 -19.70
N ALA A 33 -6.95 -3.47 -19.74
CA ALA A 33 -8.39 -3.42 -20.00
C ALA A 33 -9.17 -2.71 -18.88
N ILE A 34 -8.78 -2.90 -17.61
CA ILE A 34 -9.37 -2.17 -16.47
C ILE A 34 -9.06 -0.67 -16.58
N GLU A 35 -7.83 -0.29 -16.90
CA GLU A 35 -7.45 1.11 -17.16
C GLU A 35 -8.31 1.73 -18.25
N ALA A 36 -8.43 1.07 -19.38
CA ALA A 36 -9.22 1.54 -20.52
C ALA A 36 -10.70 1.73 -20.19
N ALA A 37 -11.27 0.87 -19.33
CA ALA A 37 -12.67 0.92 -18.95
C ALA A 37 -13.01 2.04 -17.96
N CYS A 38 -12.07 2.45 -17.08
CA CYS A 38 -12.34 3.49 -16.07
C CYS A 38 -11.75 4.86 -16.43
N GLY A 39 -10.83 4.92 -17.39
CA GLY A 39 -10.05 6.10 -17.70
C GLY A 39 -8.99 6.40 -16.63
N GLY A 40 -8.10 7.35 -16.92
CA GLY A 40 -6.99 7.65 -16.03
C GLY A 40 -5.76 6.77 -16.27
N ARG A 41 -4.88 6.69 -15.29
CA ARG A 41 -3.64 5.93 -15.34
C ARG A 41 -3.58 4.94 -14.17
N LEU A 42 -3.51 3.64 -14.49
CA LEU A 42 -3.49 2.55 -13.52
C LEU A 42 -2.08 1.95 -13.41
N GLY A 43 -1.57 1.81 -12.19
CA GLY A 43 -0.36 1.07 -11.88
C GLY A 43 -0.64 -0.05 -10.89
N VAL A 44 -0.20 -1.25 -11.19
CA VAL A 44 -0.45 -2.44 -10.36
C VAL A 44 0.82 -3.25 -10.18
N ALA A 45 1.07 -3.72 -8.95
CA ALA A 45 2.02 -4.79 -8.70
C ALA A 45 1.38 -5.87 -7.83
N VAL A 46 1.64 -7.12 -8.18
CA VAL A 46 1.11 -8.32 -7.51
C VAL A 46 2.24 -9.28 -7.21
N ARG A 47 2.21 -9.91 -6.04
CA ARG A 47 3.10 -11.02 -5.72
C ARG A 47 2.35 -12.10 -4.94
N ILE A 48 2.38 -13.31 -5.46
CA ILE A 48 1.79 -14.49 -4.83
C ILE A 48 2.90 -15.28 -4.13
N GLY A 49 2.77 -15.47 -2.83
CA GLY A 49 3.75 -16.18 -2.01
C GLY A 49 5.17 -15.66 -2.18
N ARG A 50 6.06 -16.54 -2.64
CA ARG A 50 7.47 -16.22 -2.97
C ARG A 50 7.74 -16.10 -4.47
N GLY A 51 6.69 -16.15 -5.29
CA GLY A 51 6.79 -16.05 -6.75
C GLY A 51 7.32 -14.69 -7.23
N PRO A 52 7.47 -14.51 -8.56
CA PRO A 52 7.88 -13.24 -9.15
C PRO A 52 6.84 -12.14 -8.91
N VAL A 53 7.25 -10.91 -9.15
CA VAL A 53 6.33 -9.76 -9.18
C VAL A 53 5.80 -9.63 -10.59
N ALA A 54 4.48 -9.72 -10.74
CA ALA A 54 3.76 -9.42 -11.97
C ALA A 54 3.00 -8.10 -11.81
N GLY A 55 2.63 -7.44 -12.90
CA GLY A 55 1.84 -6.21 -12.80
C GLY A 55 1.78 -5.40 -14.08
N TYR A 56 1.42 -4.14 -13.93
CA TYR A 56 1.23 -3.18 -15.00
C TYR A 56 1.79 -1.83 -14.56
N ARG A 57 2.56 -1.13 -15.41
CA ARG A 57 3.26 0.12 -15.08
C ARG A 57 4.04 0.04 -13.77
N LEU A 58 4.71 -1.07 -13.51
CA LEU A 58 5.36 -1.44 -12.25
C LEU A 58 6.28 -0.37 -11.67
N ASN A 59 6.97 0.38 -12.53
CA ASN A 59 8.03 1.30 -12.17
C ASN A 59 7.69 2.78 -12.44
N GLU A 60 6.48 3.08 -12.91
CA GLU A 60 6.01 4.45 -13.04
C GLU A 60 5.64 5.05 -11.68
N PHE A 61 5.83 6.35 -11.53
CA PHE A 61 5.50 7.06 -10.29
C PHE A 61 4.02 7.39 -10.21
N PHE A 62 3.45 7.19 -9.03
CA PHE A 62 2.07 7.50 -8.68
C PHE A 62 2.01 8.27 -7.36
N PRO A 63 1.09 9.24 -7.20
CA PRO A 63 0.81 9.89 -5.91
C PRO A 63 0.43 8.85 -4.87
N MET A 64 1.07 8.86 -3.70
CA MET A 64 0.75 7.91 -2.64
C MET A 64 -0.59 8.22 -1.97
N CYS A 65 -0.88 9.48 -1.79
CA CYS A 65 -1.94 9.90 -0.88
C CYS A 65 -1.78 9.17 0.47
N SER A 66 -2.87 8.80 1.11
CA SER A 66 -2.83 8.16 2.43
C SER A 66 -2.24 6.74 2.47
N THR A 67 -1.81 6.14 1.35
CA THR A 67 -1.01 4.90 1.44
C THR A 67 0.36 5.15 2.07
N SER A 68 0.84 6.39 2.09
CA SER A 68 2.05 6.83 2.80
C SER A 68 2.00 6.56 4.32
N LYS A 69 0.80 6.49 4.92
CA LYS A 69 0.60 6.22 6.34
C LYS A 69 1.11 4.83 6.77
N LEU A 70 1.18 3.88 5.84
CA LEU A 70 1.85 2.59 6.05
C LEU A 70 3.33 2.77 6.41
N LEU A 71 4.04 3.64 5.71
CA LEU A 71 5.45 3.96 5.99
C LEU A 71 5.61 4.79 7.27
N MET A 72 4.72 5.75 7.51
CA MET A 72 4.74 6.58 8.72
C MET A 72 4.62 5.70 9.98
N THR A 73 3.62 4.82 10.01
CA THR A 73 3.41 3.90 11.14
C THR A 73 4.50 2.84 11.23
N GLY A 74 5.00 2.36 10.10
CA GLY A 74 6.16 1.46 10.04
C GLY A 74 7.42 2.08 10.65
N ALA A 75 7.67 3.36 10.40
CA ALA A 75 8.80 4.10 10.99
C ALA A 75 8.65 4.27 12.51
N ILE A 76 7.44 4.52 13.02
CA ILE A 76 7.16 4.53 14.46
C ILE A 76 7.45 3.16 15.07
N LEU A 77 6.91 2.09 14.50
CA LEU A 77 7.12 0.73 15.00
C LEU A 77 8.60 0.33 15.01
N ALA A 78 9.36 0.71 13.98
CA ALA A 78 10.80 0.48 13.95
C ALA A 78 11.54 1.22 15.08
N ARG A 79 11.15 2.47 15.41
CA ARG A 79 11.71 3.19 16.57
C ARG A 79 11.32 2.53 17.90
N VAL A 80 10.11 2.00 18.01
CA VAL A 80 9.67 1.23 19.20
C VAL A 80 10.53 -0.03 19.37
N ASP A 81 10.77 -0.78 18.30
CA ASP A 81 11.61 -1.98 18.33
C ASP A 81 13.05 -1.68 18.73
N LEU A 82 13.54 -0.47 18.44
CA LEU A 82 14.87 0.02 18.85
C LEU A 82 14.89 0.67 20.25
N GLY A 83 13.76 0.74 20.96
CA GLY A 83 13.65 1.40 22.26
C GLY A 83 13.75 2.94 22.20
N GLN A 84 13.64 3.52 21.00
CA GLN A 84 13.73 4.98 20.77
C GLN A 84 12.37 5.69 20.91
N GLU A 85 11.28 4.93 20.95
CA GLU A 85 9.92 5.44 21.07
C GLU A 85 9.07 4.47 21.90
N ARG A 86 7.93 4.96 22.43
CA ARG A 86 6.95 4.17 23.19
C ARG A 86 5.55 4.46 22.69
N LEU A 87 4.80 3.42 22.41
CA LEU A 87 3.43 3.54 21.88
C LEU A 87 2.47 4.17 22.89
N GLU A 88 2.72 4.00 24.18
CA GLU A 88 1.93 4.56 25.27
C GLU A 88 2.16 6.06 25.48
N ARG A 89 3.15 6.66 24.81
CA ARG A 89 3.42 8.09 24.93
C ARG A 89 2.23 8.92 24.46
N SER A 90 1.71 9.76 25.36
CA SER A 90 0.60 10.67 25.07
C SER A 90 1.09 11.86 24.22
N ILE A 91 0.34 12.17 23.17
CA ILE A 91 0.57 13.28 22.25
C ILE A 91 -0.60 14.23 22.36
N ALA A 92 -0.35 15.46 22.72
CA ALA A 92 -1.37 16.51 22.78
C ALA A 92 -1.85 16.87 21.37
N ILE A 93 -3.15 17.08 21.23
CA ILE A 93 -3.79 17.55 19.99
C ILE A 93 -4.30 18.96 20.22
N ARG A 94 -3.72 19.92 19.53
CA ARG A 94 -4.00 21.34 19.70
C ARG A 94 -4.93 21.85 18.60
N PRO A 95 -5.58 23.02 18.78
CA PRO A 95 -6.43 23.62 17.75
C PRO A 95 -5.70 23.84 16.40
N GLU A 96 -4.41 24.17 16.44
CA GLU A 96 -3.57 24.37 15.25
C GLU A 96 -3.22 23.08 14.49
N ASP A 97 -3.49 21.90 15.08
CA ASP A 97 -3.30 20.60 14.40
C ASP A 97 -4.48 20.22 13.52
N ARG A 98 -5.56 21.00 13.54
CA ARG A 98 -6.74 20.74 12.70
C ARG A 98 -6.39 20.69 11.22
N VAL A 99 -6.88 19.65 10.57
CA VAL A 99 -6.79 19.42 9.13
C VAL A 99 -8.01 18.66 8.67
N GLU A 100 -8.41 18.84 7.42
CA GLU A 100 -9.55 18.12 6.85
C GLU A 100 -9.40 16.60 6.95
N TYR A 101 -10.52 15.91 7.10
CA TYR A 101 -10.60 14.46 7.21
C TYR A 101 -9.82 13.88 8.41
N ALA A 102 -10.31 14.16 9.60
CA ALA A 102 -9.74 13.66 10.85
C ALA A 102 -10.82 13.10 11.79
N PRO A 103 -11.48 11.98 11.46
CA PRO A 103 -12.68 11.49 12.15
C PRO A 103 -12.44 11.12 13.62
N ILE A 104 -11.21 10.84 14.01
CA ILE A 104 -10.81 10.58 15.40
C ILE A 104 -10.12 11.80 16.01
N GLY A 105 -9.07 12.33 15.35
CA GLY A 105 -8.25 13.43 15.89
C GLY A 105 -9.06 14.68 16.21
N GLU A 106 -10.04 15.04 15.37
CA GLU A 106 -10.92 16.19 15.59
C GLU A 106 -11.69 16.13 16.92
N LYS A 107 -12.09 14.92 17.34
CA LYS A 107 -12.82 14.72 18.61
C LYS A 107 -11.94 14.88 19.85
N HIS A 108 -10.62 14.87 19.68
CA HIS A 108 -9.63 14.93 20.75
C HIS A 108 -8.83 16.24 20.75
N VAL A 109 -9.26 17.25 19.98
CA VAL A 109 -8.67 18.59 20.00
C VAL A 109 -8.83 19.19 21.40
N ASN A 110 -7.77 19.79 21.93
CA ASN A 110 -7.56 20.21 23.33
C ASN A 110 -7.40 19.05 24.33
N GLY A 111 -7.25 17.83 23.86
CA GLY A 111 -6.92 16.64 24.65
C GLY A 111 -5.64 15.98 24.12
N SER A 112 -5.59 14.68 24.22
CA SER A 112 -4.46 13.88 23.73
C SER A 112 -4.90 12.48 23.32
N LEU A 113 -4.07 11.85 22.48
CA LEU A 113 -4.11 10.43 22.18
C LEU A 113 -2.71 9.83 22.41
N THR A 114 -2.65 8.55 22.70
CA THR A 114 -1.38 7.82 22.70
C THR A 114 -0.84 7.71 21.28
N LEU A 115 0.45 7.50 21.14
CA LEU A 115 1.07 7.27 19.81
C LEU A 115 0.49 6.02 19.13
N GLU A 116 0.09 4.99 19.92
CA GLU A 116 -0.62 3.81 19.40
C GLU A 116 -1.97 4.19 18.80
N GLU A 117 -2.79 4.95 19.51
CA GLU A 117 -4.10 5.40 19.04
C GLU A 117 -3.98 6.28 17.78
N LEU A 118 -2.93 7.12 17.70
CA LEU A 118 -2.65 7.89 16.49
C LEU A 118 -2.29 6.98 15.31
N CYS A 119 -1.42 5.99 15.50
CA CYS A 119 -1.08 5.02 14.46
C CYS A 119 -2.31 4.22 14.01
N GLU A 120 -3.13 3.77 14.96
CA GLU A 120 -4.39 3.07 14.66
C GLU A 120 -5.36 3.95 13.86
N ALA A 121 -5.58 5.19 14.28
CA ALA A 121 -6.45 6.14 13.58
C ALA A 121 -5.94 6.43 12.15
N ALA A 122 -4.63 6.64 11.99
CA ALA A 122 -4.02 6.85 10.68
C ALA A 122 -4.20 5.65 9.75
N MET A 123 -4.10 4.43 10.27
CA MET A 123 -4.19 3.21 9.47
C MET A 123 -5.64 2.78 9.21
N THR A 124 -6.51 2.82 10.22
CA THR A 124 -7.85 2.20 10.13
C THR A 124 -8.90 3.11 9.51
N VAL A 125 -8.85 4.41 9.80
CA VAL A 125 -9.78 5.43 9.27
C VAL A 125 -9.09 6.55 8.50
N SER A 126 -7.79 6.41 8.27
CA SER A 126 -7.01 7.37 7.47
C SER A 126 -6.97 8.80 8.02
N ASP A 127 -7.00 8.97 9.35
CA ASP A 127 -7.03 10.26 10.04
C ASP A 127 -5.81 11.13 9.71
N ASN A 128 -6.05 12.38 9.28
CA ASN A 128 -4.99 13.29 8.83
C ASN A 128 -4.34 14.06 10.00
N ILE A 129 -5.07 14.37 11.08
CA ILE A 129 -4.46 14.92 12.31
C ILE A 129 -3.47 13.91 12.87
N ALA A 130 -3.90 12.65 12.97
CA ALA A 130 -3.04 11.56 13.44
C ALA A 130 -1.79 11.41 12.57
N ALA A 131 -1.93 11.42 11.25
CA ALA A 131 -0.81 11.34 10.32
C ALA A 131 0.20 12.48 10.51
N ASN A 132 -0.28 13.72 10.63
CA ASN A 132 0.58 14.89 10.83
C ASN A 132 1.30 14.86 12.19
N LEU A 133 0.64 14.39 13.25
CA LEU A 133 1.27 14.22 14.57
C LEU A 133 2.31 13.10 14.57
N ILE A 134 2.07 12.01 13.84
CA ILE A 134 3.08 10.97 13.60
C ILE A 134 4.28 11.56 12.85
N LEU A 135 4.07 12.35 11.79
CA LEU A 135 5.17 13.01 11.07
C LEU A 135 5.95 13.98 11.96
N LYS A 136 5.27 14.80 12.79
CA LYS A 136 5.93 15.66 13.77
C LYS A 136 6.77 14.85 14.76
N THR A 137 6.26 13.73 15.26
CA THR A 137 6.97 12.79 16.15
C THR A 137 8.21 12.19 15.48
N LEU A 138 8.14 11.88 14.19
CA LEU A 138 9.27 11.36 13.42
C LEU A 138 10.34 12.42 13.12
N GLY A 139 9.99 13.69 13.16
CA GLY A 139 10.87 14.82 12.77
C GLY A 139 10.68 15.26 11.32
N GLY A 140 9.53 14.93 10.72
CA GLY A 140 9.13 15.38 9.39
C GLY A 140 9.10 14.30 8.31
N PRO A 141 8.57 14.65 7.12
CA PRO A 141 8.38 13.72 6.00
C PRO A 141 9.67 13.05 5.52
N GLN A 142 10.80 13.77 5.55
CA GLN A 142 12.10 13.28 5.10
C GLN A 142 12.58 12.05 5.89
N THR A 143 12.18 11.96 7.15
CA THR A 143 12.49 10.78 8.00
C THR A 143 11.76 9.53 7.49
N VAL A 144 10.53 9.69 6.98
CA VAL A 144 9.80 8.58 6.33
C VAL A 144 10.49 8.14 5.06
N THR A 145 10.99 9.08 4.26
CA THR A 145 11.81 8.78 3.09
C THR A 145 13.10 8.02 3.47
N ALA A 146 13.80 8.48 4.52
CA ALA A 146 15.00 7.80 5.03
C ALA A 146 14.68 6.38 5.53
N PHE A 147 13.56 6.21 6.23
CA PHE A 147 13.08 4.90 6.65
C PHE A 147 12.77 3.99 5.45
N ALA A 148 12.10 4.49 4.41
CA ALA A 148 11.88 3.72 3.18
C ALA A 148 13.22 3.20 2.60
N ARG A 149 14.25 4.05 2.54
CA ARG A 149 15.60 3.63 2.09
C ARG A 149 16.19 2.54 2.97
N SER A 150 16.07 2.65 4.29
CA SER A 150 16.62 1.66 5.24
C SER A 150 16.02 0.26 5.09
N ILE A 151 14.75 0.16 4.67
CA ILE A 151 14.08 -1.10 4.37
C ILE A 151 14.19 -1.52 2.90
N GLY A 152 15.05 -0.83 2.14
CA GLY A 152 15.40 -1.16 0.76
C GLY A 152 14.43 -0.66 -0.31
N ASP A 153 13.55 0.29 0.00
CA ASP A 153 12.71 0.99 -0.98
C ASP A 153 13.47 2.23 -1.50
N GLY A 154 14.05 2.11 -2.67
CA GLY A 154 14.84 3.16 -3.32
C GLY A 154 14.01 4.20 -4.09
N ARG A 155 12.70 4.04 -4.18
CA ARG A 155 11.85 4.85 -5.07
C ARG A 155 10.91 5.78 -4.31
N THR A 156 10.22 5.27 -3.28
CA THR A 156 9.22 6.03 -2.51
C THR A 156 9.83 7.23 -1.82
N ARG A 157 9.16 8.36 -1.87
CA ARG A 157 9.53 9.58 -1.13
C ARG A 157 8.31 10.29 -0.59
N LEU A 158 8.45 10.87 0.59
CA LEU A 158 7.49 11.74 1.23
C LEU A 158 8.18 13.08 1.49
N ASP A 159 7.55 14.17 1.08
CA ASP A 159 8.12 15.51 1.07
C ASP A 159 7.27 16.51 1.86
N ARG A 160 5.96 16.28 1.94
CA ARG A 160 4.98 17.21 2.52
C ARG A 160 4.13 16.51 3.57
N MET A 161 3.37 17.30 4.31
CA MET A 161 2.38 16.84 5.29
C MET A 161 0.97 16.80 4.67
N GLU A 162 -0.01 16.28 5.41
CA GLU A 162 -1.42 16.41 5.02
C GLU A 162 -1.89 17.86 5.18
N PRO A 163 -2.68 18.42 4.27
CA PRO A 163 -3.26 17.75 3.10
C PRO A 163 -2.39 17.86 1.82
N ASP A 164 -1.29 18.62 1.84
CA ASP A 164 -0.51 19.01 0.66
C ASP A 164 0.14 17.84 -0.07
N LEU A 165 0.46 16.75 0.65
CA LEU A 165 1.04 15.53 0.07
C LEU A 165 0.14 14.86 -0.99
N ASN A 166 -1.15 15.19 -1.02
CA ASN A 166 -2.11 14.61 -1.96
C ASN A 166 -2.12 15.31 -3.34
N SER A 167 -1.68 16.57 -3.38
CA SER A 167 -1.67 17.36 -4.61
C SER A 167 -0.36 17.18 -5.37
N VAL A 168 -0.29 16.12 -6.18
CA VAL A 168 0.87 15.76 -6.99
C VAL A 168 0.54 15.96 -8.47
N PRO A 169 0.93 17.09 -9.09
CA PRO A 169 0.75 17.32 -10.51
C PRO A 169 1.46 16.26 -11.37
N HIS A 170 0.97 16.07 -12.59
CA HIS A 170 1.60 15.14 -13.53
C HIS A 170 3.09 15.50 -13.73
N GLY A 171 3.97 14.50 -13.60
CA GLY A 171 5.43 14.67 -13.70
C GLY A 171 6.12 15.08 -12.39
N ASP A 172 5.40 15.48 -11.35
CA ASP A 172 5.96 15.68 -10.00
C ASP A 172 6.21 14.32 -9.34
N THR A 173 7.39 14.16 -8.75
CA THR A 173 7.76 12.92 -8.04
C THR A 173 7.70 13.07 -6.52
N ARG A 174 7.35 14.25 -5.99
CA ARG A 174 7.13 14.43 -4.55
C ARG A 174 5.95 13.58 -4.09
N ASP A 175 6.02 13.08 -2.87
CA ASP A 175 4.97 12.30 -2.22
C ASP A 175 4.46 11.11 -3.06
N SER A 176 5.37 10.50 -3.82
CA SER A 176 5.07 9.45 -4.78
C SER A 176 5.83 8.16 -4.51
N THR A 177 5.33 7.11 -5.10
CA THR A 177 5.91 5.76 -5.11
C THR A 177 5.74 5.11 -6.48
N THR A 178 6.31 3.92 -6.66
CA THR A 178 5.96 3.03 -7.76
C THR A 178 5.21 1.80 -7.23
N PRO A 179 4.32 1.16 -8.01
CA PRO A 179 3.63 -0.04 -7.58
C PRO A 179 4.57 -1.12 -7.03
N ALA A 180 5.68 -1.38 -7.72
CA ALA A 180 6.68 -2.37 -7.30
C ALA A 180 7.39 -1.97 -6.00
N ALA A 181 7.73 -0.70 -5.81
CA ALA A 181 8.39 -0.22 -4.60
C ALA A 181 7.47 -0.33 -3.38
N MET A 182 6.22 0.12 -3.50
CA MET A 182 5.26 0.01 -2.42
C MET A 182 4.89 -1.45 -2.12
N LEU A 183 4.83 -2.32 -3.14
CA LEU A 183 4.64 -3.76 -2.92
C LEU A 183 5.78 -4.35 -2.07
N LYS A 184 7.03 -3.96 -2.36
CA LYS A 184 8.19 -4.35 -1.55
C LYS A 184 8.04 -3.84 -0.12
N THR A 185 7.74 -2.56 0.07
CA THR A 185 7.53 -1.92 1.37
C THR A 185 6.43 -2.63 2.17
N LEU A 186 5.25 -2.83 1.59
CA LEU A 186 4.13 -3.52 2.23
C LEU A 186 4.52 -4.92 2.71
N ARG A 187 5.20 -5.69 1.86
CA ARG A 187 5.66 -7.03 2.20
C ARG A 187 6.72 -7.02 3.29
N THR A 188 7.65 -6.10 3.24
CA THR A 188 8.71 -5.96 4.23
C THR A 188 8.14 -5.65 5.61
N LEU A 189 7.15 -4.76 5.70
CA LEU A 189 6.52 -4.37 6.97
C LEU A 189 5.51 -5.41 7.49
N ALA A 190 4.70 -6.01 6.61
CA ALA A 190 3.64 -6.91 7.04
C ALA A 190 4.04 -8.40 7.07
N LEU A 191 5.05 -8.82 6.29
CA LEU A 191 5.40 -10.24 6.12
C LEU A 191 6.89 -10.53 6.38
N GLY A 192 7.77 -9.51 6.28
CA GLY A 192 9.22 -9.65 6.44
C GLY A 192 9.70 -9.46 7.88
N ASP A 193 11.00 -9.27 8.04
CA ASP A 193 11.70 -9.24 9.33
C ASP A 193 12.22 -7.85 9.72
N SER A 194 11.80 -6.80 9.02
CA SER A 194 12.20 -5.41 9.33
C SER A 194 11.59 -4.85 10.61
N LEU A 195 10.53 -5.49 11.11
CA LEU A 195 9.89 -5.20 12.39
C LEU A 195 9.95 -6.44 13.29
N SER A 196 9.99 -6.23 14.59
CA SER A 196 9.84 -7.31 15.58
C SER A 196 8.53 -8.09 15.34
N PRO A 197 8.42 -9.33 15.80
CA PRO A 197 7.16 -10.10 15.68
C PRO A 197 5.95 -9.35 16.26
N ALA A 198 6.11 -8.64 17.38
CA ALA A 198 5.04 -7.87 18.03
C ALA A 198 4.62 -6.66 17.17
N SER A 199 5.58 -5.86 16.69
CA SER A 199 5.31 -4.71 15.84
C SER A 199 4.74 -5.11 14.48
N ARG A 200 5.23 -6.18 13.87
CA ARG A 200 4.68 -6.75 12.64
C ARG A 200 3.23 -7.22 12.82
N GLN A 201 2.92 -7.88 13.95
CA GLN A 201 1.55 -8.31 14.23
C GLN A 201 0.63 -7.10 14.42
N ARG A 202 1.10 -6.03 15.07
CA ARG A 202 0.37 -4.78 15.24
C ARG A 202 0.07 -4.12 13.88
N MET A 203 1.07 -4.04 12.99
CA MET A 203 0.89 -3.56 11.61
C MET A 203 -0.18 -4.37 10.86
N ARG A 204 -0.16 -5.69 10.96
CA ARG A 204 -1.17 -6.58 10.35
C ARG A 204 -2.56 -6.29 10.91
N ASN A 205 -2.69 -6.16 12.23
CA ASN A 205 -3.96 -5.89 12.88
C ASN A 205 -4.57 -4.56 12.39
N TRP A 206 -3.78 -3.50 12.28
CA TRP A 206 -4.24 -2.21 11.74
C TRP A 206 -4.65 -2.30 10.27
N LEU A 207 -3.90 -3.03 9.44
CA LEU A 207 -4.27 -3.28 8.05
C LEU A 207 -5.61 -4.04 7.95
N ILE A 208 -5.80 -5.09 8.75
CA ILE A 208 -7.05 -5.89 8.76
C ILE A 208 -8.23 -5.05 9.25
N ALA A 209 -8.01 -4.17 10.22
CA ALA A 209 -9.02 -3.28 10.79
C ALA A 209 -9.32 -2.03 9.91
N CYS A 210 -8.70 -1.88 8.75
CA CYS A 210 -8.98 -0.78 7.83
C CYS A 210 -10.46 -0.77 7.42
N ARG A 211 -11.09 0.41 7.49
CA ARG A 211 -12.53 0.64 7.20
C ARG A 211 -12.75 1.45 5.92
N THR A 212 -11.70 1.81 5.22
CA THR A 212 -11.81 2.68 4.04
C THR A 212 -11.67 1.93 2.71
N GLY A 213 -11.40 0.62 2.76
CA GLY A 213 -11.11 -0.23 1.60
C GLY A 213 -12.20 -1.20 1.17
N ASP A 214 -13.35 -1.22 1.84
CA ASP A 214 -14.39 -2.25 1.64
C ASP A 214 -14.86 -2.40 0.19
N GLU A 215 -14.88 -1.30 -0.58
CA GLU A 215 -15.31 -1.29 -1.99
C GLU A 215 -14.15 -1.44 -2.99
N ARG A 216 -12.88 -1.51 -2.53
CA ARG A 216 -11.68 -1.55 -3.37
C ARG A 216 -11.10 -2.94 -3.48
N LEU A 217 -9.79 -3.12 -3.28
CA LEU A 217 -9.14 -4.44 -3.39
C LEU A 217 -9.87 -5.49 -2.56
N ARG A 218 -10.32 -5.14 -1.36
CA ARG A 218 -11.09 -6.02 -0.46
C ARG A 218 -12.33 -6.62 -1.14
N ALA A 219 -13.08 -5.84 -1.92
CA ALA A 219 -14.27 -6.31 -2.65
C ALA A 219 -13.95 -7.31 -3.78
N GLY A 220 -12.70 -7.43 -4.18
CA GLY A 220 -12.26 -8.35 -5.21
C GLY A 220 -11.59 -9.63 -4.70
N ILE A 221 -11.30 -9.71 -3.39
CA ILE A 221 -10.67 -10.88 -2.76
C ILE A 221 -11.75 -11.91 -2.37
N PRO A 222 -11.51 -13.23 -2.49
CA PRO A 222 -12.42 -14.26 -1.99
C PRO A 222 -12.79 -14.06 -0.53
N LYS A 223 -14.04 -14.30 -0.18
CA LYS A 223 -14.59 -13.99 1.16
C LYS A 223 -14.04 -14.83 2.30
N ASP A 224 -13.49 -15.99 2.00
CA ASP A 224 -12.86 -16.90 2.94
C ASP A 224 -11.39 -16.56 3.24
N TRP A 225 -10.84 -15.52 2.58
CA TRP A 225 -9.48 -15.04 2.85
C TRP A 225 -9.51 -13.89 3.85
N ILE A 226 -8.48 -13.84 4.72
CA ILE A 226 -8.24 -12.65 5.55
C ILE A 226 -7.55 -11.61 4.68
N ILE A 227 -8.01 -10.36 4.73
CA ILE A 227 -7.38 -9.25 4.01
C ILE A 227 -7.11 -8.07 4.94
N GLY A 228 -5.94 -7.47 4.78
CA GLY A 228 -5.58 -6.18 5.38
C GLY A 228 -5.16 -5.21 4.29
N ASP A 229 -5.62 -3.97 4.35
CA ASP A 229 -5.37 -2.96 3.32
C ASP A 229 -5.12 -1.56 3.89
N LYS A 230 -4.59 -0.68 3.07
CA LYS A 230 -4.52 0.76 3.31
C LYS A 230 -4.84 1.52 2.04
N THR A 231 -5.87 2.35 2.09
CA THR A 231 -6.30 3.17 0.96
C THR A 231 -5.58 4.51 0.87
N GLY A 232 -5.62 5.11 -0.32
CA GLY A 232 -5.29 6.51 -0.56
C GLY A 232 -6.33 7.14 -1.48
N THR A 233 -6.70 8.40 -1.24
CA THR A 233 -7.70 9.10 -2.05
C THR A 233 -7.36 10.57 -2.14
N TRP A 234 -7.53 11.13 -3.35
CA TRP A 234 -7.51 12.56 -3.60
C TRP A 234 -8.56 12.91 -4.65
N THR A 235 -9.23 14.03 -4.44
CA THR A 235 -10.17 14.60 -5.43
C THR A 235 -9.87 16.08 -5.56
N GLY A 236 -9.41 16.49 -6.72
CA GLY A 236 -9.09 17.91 -7.01
C GLY A 236 -8.86 18.14 -8.49
N ASN A 237 -9.05 19.39 -8.95
CA ASN A 237 -8.75 19.85 -10.32
C ASN A 237 -9.37 19.00 -11.45
N GLY A 238 -10.56 18.41 -11.25
CA GLY A 238 -11.28 17.66 -12.29
C GLY A 238 -10.80 16.24 -12.53
N ALA A 239 -9.76 15.79 -11.81
CA ALA A 239 -9.29 14.40 -11.84
C ALA A 239 -9.14 13.87 -10.39
N ALA A 240 -9.17 12.57 -10.24
CA ALA A 240 -9.10 11.96 -8.93
C ALA A 240 -8.07 10.82 -8.89
N THR A 241 -7.54 10.61 -7.69
CA THR A 241 -6.68 9.48 -7.35
C THR A 241 -7.43 8.55 -6.40
N SER A 242 -7.37 7.25 -6.68
CA SER A 242 -7.87 6.19 -5.81
C SER A 242 -6.82 5.07 -5.77
N ASN A 243 -6.24 4.85 -4.60
CA ASN A 243 -5.19 3.87 -4.38
C ASN A 243 -5.63 2.84 -3.34
N ASP A 244 -5.06 1.65 -3.42
CA ASP A 244 -5.18 0.66 -2.37
C ASP A 244 -3.96 -0.28 -2.37
N VAL A 245 -3.48 -0.63 -1.18
CA VAL A 245 -2.36 -1.55 -0.99
C VAL A 245 -2.78 -2.60 0.02
N ALA A 246 -2.71 -3.87 -0.34
CA ALA A 246 -3.30 -4.96 0.44
C ALA A 246 -2.40 -6.20 0.53
N VAL A 247 -2.51 -6.89 1.67
CA VAL A 247 -2.06 -8.28 1.83
C VAL A 247 -3.28 -9.14 2.12
N ALA A 248 -3.45 -10.20 1.37
CA ALA A 248 -4.45 -11.23 1.62
C ALA A 248 -3.76 -12.53 2.05
N TRP A 249 -4.31 -13.17 3.08
CA TRP A 249 -3.88 -14.47 3.61
C TRP A 249 -4.92 -15.52 3.24
N ARG A 250 -4.49 -16.48 2.45
CA ARG A 250 -5.32 -17.60 1.99
C ARG A 250 -5.47 -18.65 3.10
N PRO A 251 -6.53 -19.47 3.07
CA PRO A 251 -6.71 -20.60 4.02
C PRO A 251 -5.57 -21.61 4.00
N ASP A 252 -4.88 -21.77 2.86
CA ASP A 252 -3.72 -22.66 2.70
C ASP A 252 -2.40 -22.06 3.22
N GLY A 253 -2.43 -20.87 3.83
CA GLY A 253 -1.28 -20.16 4.36
C GLY A 253 -0.47 -19.36 3.35
N GLN A 254 -0.77 -19.44 2.05
CA GLN A 254 -0.15 -18.56 1.06
C GLN A 254 -0.62 -17.10 1.24
N THR A 255 0.21 -16.18 0.81
CA THR A 255 -0.12 -14.74 0.82
C THR A 255 -0.18 -14.18 -0.60
N VAL A 256 -1.10 -13.24 -0.82
CA VAL A 256 -1.15 -12.42 -2.03
C VAL A 256 -0.99 -10.96 -1.61
N ALA A 257 0.04 -10.30 -2.10
CA ALA A 257 0.24 -8.87 -1.88
C ALA A 257 -0.07 -8.13 -3.18
N ILE A 258 -0.85 -7.06 -3.10
CA ILE A 258 -1.31 -6.25 -4.24
C ILE A 258 -1.11 -4.79 -3.90
N THR A 259 -0.58 -4.01 -4.82
CA THR A 259 -0.62 -2.55 -4.79
C THR A 259 -1.27 -2.04 -6.06
N ALA A 260 -2.26 -1.16 -5.94
CA ALA A 260 -3.00 -0.60 -7.06
C ALA A 260 -3.13 0.92 -6.88
N TYR A 261 -2.71 1.64 -7.89
CA TYR A 261 -2.69 3.09 -7.98
C TYR A 261 -3.45 3.53 -9.21
N LEU A 262 -4.55 4.25 -9.05
CA LEU A 262 -5.34 4.81 -10.12
C LEU A 262 -5.38 6.33 -9.96
N THR A 263 -4.74 7.04 -10.87
CA THR A 263 -4.64 8.51 -10.84
C THR A 263 -5.14 9.12 -12.13
N ASP A 264 -5.33 10.44 -12.13
CA ASP A 264 -5.82 11.22 -13.29
C ASP A 264 -7.14 10.66 -13.84
N CYS A 265 -7.97 10.05 -12.97
CA CYS A 265 -9.19 9.38 -13.38
C CYS A 265 -10.41 10.30 -13.20
N PRO A 266 -11.13 10.63 -14.29
CA PRO A 266 -12.31 11.49 -14.22
C PRO A 266 -13.57 10.76 -13.76
N ALA A 267 -13.53 9.42 -13.70
CA ALA A 267 -14.69 8.60 -13.37
C ALA A 267 -15.17 8.85 -11.93
N PRO A 268 -16.47 8.65 -11.63
CA PRO A 268 -17.00 8.71 -10.27
C PRO A 268 -16.32 7.72 -9.31
N ALA A 269 -16.37 8.01 -8.01
CA ALA A 269 -15.72 7.19 -6.97
C ALA A 269 -16.11 5.70 -7.04
N ALA A 270 -17.40 5.40 -7.26
CA ALA A 270 -17.87 4.02 -7.40
C ALA A 270 -17.21 3.27 -8.55
N VAL A 271 -16.99 3.93 -9.69
CA VAL A 271 -16.30 3.33 -10.86
C VAL A 271 -14.82 3.10 -10.55
N ARG A 272 -14.14 4.05 -9.91
CA ARG A 272 -12.75 3.90 -9.49
C ARG A 272 -12.58 2.77 -8.46
N ASN A 273 -13.48 2.69 -7.48
CA ASN A 273 -13.46 1.61 -6.49
C ASN A 273 -13.70 0.24 -7.14
N ALA A 274 -14.67 0.14 -8.07
CA ALA A 274 -14.92 -1.09 -8.83
C ALA A 274 -13.72 -1.49 -9.70
N ALA A 275 -12.99 -0.53 -10.27
CA ALA A 275 -11.75 -0.80 -11.01
C ALA A 275 -10.69 -1.46 -10.11
N LEU A 276 -10.48 -0.94 -8.88
CA LEU A 276 -9.56 -1.56 -7.92
C LEU A 276 -10.02 -2.94 -7.45
N ALA A 277 -11.34 -3.14 -7.25
CA ALA A 277 -11.90 -4.46 -6.97
C ALA A 277 -11.64 -5.44 -8.13
N ASN A 278 -11.75 -4.99 -9.39
CA ASN A 278 -11.44 -5.80 -10.57
C ASN A 278 -9.95 -6.15 -10.67
N VAL A 279 -9.05 -5.26 -10.21
CA VAL A 279 -7.61 -5.58 -10.09
C VAL A 279 -7.42 -6.78 -9.18
N ALA A 280 -8.05 -6.80 -8.00
CA ALA A 280 -7.94 -7.92 -7.07
C ALA A 280 -8.53 -9.21 -7.66
N ARG A 281 -9.71 -9.15 -8.30
CA ARG A 281 -10.31 -10.31 -9.01
C ARG A 281 -9.39 -10.85 -10.09
N ALA A 282 -8.77 -9.97 -10.88
CA ALA A 282 -7.82 -10.39 -11.91
C ALA A 282 -6.58 -11.07 -11.31
N ALA A 283 -6.04 -10.51 -10.21
CA ALA A 283 -4.86 -11.02 -9.54
C ALA A 283 -5.08 -12.37 -8.82
N THR A 284 -6.32 -12.66 -8.41
CA THR A 284 -6.64 -13.88 -7.64
C THR A 284 -7.38 -14.95 -8.46
N SER A 285 -7.70 -14.66 -9.73
CA SER A 285 -8.39 -15.65 -10.59
C SER A 285 -7.48 -16.84 -10.86
N GLY A 286 -7.95 -18.03 -10.48
CA GLY A 286 -7.25 -19.31 -10.68
C GLY A 286 -6.32 -19.70 -9.53
N LEU A 287 -6.41 -19.02 -8.37
CA LEU A 287 -5.69 -19.38 -7.15
C LEU A 287 -6.53 -20.27 -6.24
#